data_1931451452ba4b7618ee77b4f27003a4
#
_entry.id   1931451452ba4b7618ee77b4f27003a4
#
_cell.length_a   1.000
_cell.length_b   1.000
_cell.length_c   1.000
_cell.angle_alpha   90.00
_cell.angle_beta   90.00
_cell.angle_gamma   90.00
#
_symmetry.space_group_name_H-M   'P 1'
#
loop_
_entity.id
_entity.type
_entity.pdbx_description
1 polymer ?
#
loop_
_entity_poly.entity_id
_entity_poly.type
_entity_poly.pdbx_seq_one_letter_code
_entity_poly.pdbx_strand_id
1 'polypeptide(L)'
;MITYWPSVKQPVGQRLSVSWPSLFRRFQHPVVAVDKLSLPGWAPATFQSDRRLLANVEQVFAVGLDIEGDGAHFDAATNLWAGYHANVHTTHSHTPEAHRYRVVLVTDRPMTAAEYARVRRWAARRSDNAGQPTDPRAADPSRLWFVPGAPPERAGHFCSSTLEGRPMNVDRVLTFEPETVAPPPCPVLPIRPPEASVVDRARAYCAVYPPAISGAHGHDTTIKLASKLVIGFLLDEATALMLLREWNATCAPPWKDWELKHKVRSALKTPRGEPGFLRDRERRHG
;
A
#
# COMPACT_ATOMS: atom_id res chain seq x y z
N MET A 1 -14.86 16.55 -6.87
CA MET A 1 -13.45 17.00 -7.07
C MET A 1 -12.56 15.78 -7.20
N ILE A 2 -11.58 15.83 -8.11
CA ILE A 2 -10.51 14.83 -8.26
C ILE A 2 -9.20 15.56 -8.50
N THR A 3 -8.07 14.88 -8.31
CA THR A 3 -6.78 15.35 -8.82
C THR A 3 -6.34 14.44 -9.97
N TYR A 4 -5.88 15.01 -11.05
CA TYR A 4 -5.51 14.35 -12.30
C TYR A 4 -4.05 14.63 -12.67
N TRP A 5 -3.37 13.62 -13.17
CA TRP A 5 -1.98 13.69 -13.67
C TRP A 5 -1.95 13.20 -15.11
N PRO A 6 -1.68 14.07 -16.10
CA PRO A 6 -1.48 13.64 -17.50
C PRO A 6 -0.38 12.60 -17.66
N SER A 7 0.62 12.63 -16.78
CA SER A 7 1.66 11.62 -16.65
C SER A 7 1.91 11.29 -15.18
N VAL A 8 1.98 10.02 -14.82
CA VAL A 8 2.27 9.56 -13.46
C VAL A 8 3.68 9.93 -12.96
N LYS A 9 4.54 10.40 -13.88
CA LYS A 9 5.89 10.92 -13.56
C LYS A 9 5.87 12.37 -13.05
N GLN A 10 4.76 13.07 -13.22
CA GLN A 10 4.62 14.46 -12.73
C GLN A 10 4.36 14.45 -11.22
N PRO A 11 5.11 15.25 -10.43
CA PRO A 11 4.92 15.30 -8.98
C PRO A 11 3.68 16.11 -8.56
N VAL A 12 3.21 17.02 -9.41
CA VAL A 12 2.08 17.92 -9.17
C VAL A 12 0.93 17.55 -10.10
N GLY A 13 -0.25 17.40 -9.52
CA GLY A 13 -1.49 17.11 -10.25
C GLY A 13 -2.27 18.38 -10.57
N GLN A 14 -3.37 18.20 -11.27
CA GLN A 14 -4.34 19.25 -11.61
C GLN A 14 -5.66 18.96 -10.90
N ARG A 15 -6.17 19.88 -10.08
CA ARG A 15 -7.51 19.77 -9.49
C ARG A 15 -8.55 19.94 -10.58
N LEU A 16 -9.46 19.00 -10.68
CA LEU A 16 -10.57 19.05 -11.62
C LEU A 16 -11.90 18.96 -10.89
N SER A 17 -12.80 19.89 -11.17
CA SER A 17 -14.20 19.78 -10.80
C SER A 17 -14.93 19.00 -11.89
N VAL A 18 -15.22 17.75 -11.61
CA VAL A 18 -15.92 16.85 -12.53
C VAL A 18 -17.04 16.15 -11.79
N SER A 19 -18.20 16.00 -12.44
CA SER A 19 -19.29 15.19 -11.88
C SER A 19 -18.98 13.71 -12.00
N TRP A 20 -19.41 12.91 -11.03
CA TRP A 20 -19.21 11.46 -11.05
C TRP A 20 -19.83 10.80 -12.29
N PRO A 21 -21.05 11.16 -12.73
CA PRO A 21 -21.59 10.61 -13.98
C PRO A 21 -20.73 10.92 -15.20
N SER A 22 -20.16 12.12 -15.30
CA SER A 22 -19.25 12.48 -16.41
C SER A 22 -17.93 11.71 -16.35
N LEU A 23 -17.38 11.51 -15.16
CA LEU A 23 -16.17 10.72 -14.97
C LEU A 23 -16.41 9.25 -15.31
N PHE A 24 -17.49 8.67 -14.79
CA PHE A 24 -17.83 7.27 -15.04
C PHE A 24 -18.19 6.99 -16.50
N ARG A 25 -18.77 7.95 -17.20
CA ARG A 25 -18.97 7.85 -18.67
C ARG A 25 -17.63 7.73 -19.39
N ARG A 26 -16.59 8.47 -18.97
CA ARG A 26 -15.23 8.32 -19.53
C ARG A 26 -14.63 6.94 -19.20
N PHE A 27 -14.97 6.37 -18.06
CA PHE A 27 -14.49 5.05 -17.62
C PHE A 27 -15.14 3.88 -18.38
N GLN A 28 -16.17 4.12 -19.21
CA GLN A 28 -16.75 3.10 -20.07
C GLN A 28 -15.81 2.68 -21.22
N HIS A 29 -14.81 3.49 -21.53
CA HIS A 29 -13.88 3.23 -22.61
C HIS A 29 -12.45 3.22 -22.09
N PRO A 30 -11.67 2.16 -22.35
CA PRO A 30 -10.29 2.09 -21.89
C PRO A 30 -9.39 2.99 -22.74
N VAL A 31 -8.37 3.55 -22.12
CA VAL A 31 -7.23 4.10 -22.86
C VAL A 31 -6.38 2.92 -23.32
N VAL A 32 -6.23 2.75 -24.63
CA VAL A 32 -5.40 1.68 -25.18
C VAL A 32 -3.92 2.08 -25.12
N ALA A 33 -3.12 1.34 -24.38
CA ALA A 33 -1.70 1.61 -24.20
C ALA A 33 -0.93 0.31 -23.91
N VAL A 34 0.21 0.12 -24.58
CA VAL A 34 1.09 -1.04 -24.36
C VAL A 34 1.69 -0.99 -22.95
N ASP A 35 2.24 0.17 -22.57
CA ASP A 35 2.83 0.39 -21.25
C ASP A 35 1.83 1.04 -20.29
N LYS A 36 1.55 0.37 -19.18
CA LYS A 36 0.71 0.89 -18.10
C LYS A 36 1.19 2.25 -17.58
N LEU A 37 2.49 2.49 -17.57
CA LEU A 37 3.07 3.74 -17.07
C LEU A 37 2.86 4.93 -18.00
N SER A 38 2.43 4.70 -19.24
CA SER A 38 2.01 5.77 -20.17
C SER A 38 0.59 6.25 -19.91
N LEU A 39 -0.21 5.52 -19.13
CA LEU A 39 -1.56 5.92 -18.77
C LEU A 39 -1.52 7.14 -17.84
N PRO A 40 -2.47 8.08 -18.01
CA PRO A 40 -2.70 9.14 -17.02
C PRO A 40 -3.07 8.57 -15.67
N GLY A 41 -2.79 9.35 -14.63
CA GLY A 41 -3.17 9.03 -13.25
C GLY A 41 -4.28 9.94 -12.74
N TRP A 42 -5.02 9.49 -11.74
CA TRP A 42 -6.00 10.29 -11.03
C TRP A 42 -6.14 9.83 -9.57
N ALA A 43 -6.69 10.68 -8.73
CA ALA A 43 -7.07 10.33 -7.36
C ALA A 43 -8.40 11.00 -7.02
N PRO A 44 -9.31 10.34 -6.28
CA PRO A 44 -10.54 10.95 -5.78
C PRO A 44 -10.26 11.81 -4.54
N ALA A 45 -9.19 12.58 -4.57
CA ALA A 45 -8.71 13.37 -3.44
C ALA A 45 -8.16 14.72 -3.91
N THR A 46 -8.14 15.69 -3.00
CA THR A 46 -7.40 16.94 -3.14
C THR A 46 -6.19 16.95 -2.21
N PHE A 47 -5.15 17.70 -2.61
CA PHE A 47 -3.88 17.76 -1.89
C PHE A 47 -3.45 19.21 -1.69
N GLN A 48 -2.83 19.50 -0.55
CA GLN A 48 -2.12 20.78 -0.36
C GLN A 48 -1.04 20.91 -1.43
N SER A 49 -0.97 22.12 -2.03
CA SER A 49 -0.01 22.41 -3.11
C SER A 49 -0.10 21.43 -4.30
N ASP A 50 -1.22 20.71 -4.45
CA ASP A 50 -1.47 19.70 -5.49
C ASP A 50 -0.39 18.61 -5.58
N ARG A 51 0.43 18.49 -4.52
CA ARG A 51 1.50 17.51 -4.41
C ARG A 51 1.03 16.26 -3.70
N ARG A 52 1.08 15.13 -4.38
CA ARG A 52 0.60 13.84 -3.90
C ARG A 52 1.51 13.25 -2.82
N LEU A 53 1.23 13.59 -1.56
CA LEU A 53 1.80 13.01 -0.35
C LEU A 53 0.67 12.72 0.63
N LEU A 54 0.80 11.68 1.45
CA LEU A 54 -0.20 11.35 2.48
C LEU A 54 -0.46 12.54 3.42
N ALA A 55 0.60 13.22 3.85
CA ALA A 55 0.50 14.39 4.72
C ALA A 55 -0.21 15.59 4.07
N ASN A 56 -0.34 15.61 2.75
CA ASN A 56 -0.96 16.69 1.99
C ASN A 56 -2.42 16.39 1.62
N VAL A 57 -2.95 15.22 1.97
CA VAL A 57 -4.35 14.89 1.68
C VAL A 57 -5.27 15.83 2.44
N GLU A 58 -6.05 16.63 1.71
CA GLU A 58 -7.05 17.53 2.28
C GLU A 58 -8.40 16.84 2.44
N GLN A 59 -8.93 16.30 1.34
CA GLN A 59 -10.23 15.65 1.29
C GLN A 59 -10.21 14.48 0.31
N VAL A 60 -10.99 13.45 0.60
CA VAL A 60 -11.20 12.27 -0.25
C VAL A 60 -12.69 12.14 -0.57
N PHE A 61 -13.05 11.92 -1.83
CA PHE A 61 -14.42 12.00 -2.33
C PHE A 61 -14.99 10.65 -2.79
N ALA A 62 -14.20 9.60 -2.78
CA ALA A 62 -14.63 8.23 -3.09
C ALA A 62 -13.68 7.20 -2.50
N VAL A 63 -14.19 5.99 -2.31
CA VAL A 63 -13.38 4.85 -1.88
C VAL A 63 -13.02 4.00 -3.09
N GLY A 64 -11.75 3.64 -3.24
CA GLY A 64 -11.27 2.71 -4.25
C GLY A 64 -10.85 1.38 -3.66
N LEU A 65 -11.29 0.30 -4.29
CA LEU A 65 -10.86 -1.05 -4.00
C LEU A 65 -10.23 -1.65 -5.25
N ASP A 66 -8.98 -2.04 -5.17
CA ASP A 66 -8.35 -2.90 -6.17
C ASP A 66 -8.65 -4.35 -5.78
N ILE A 67 -9.28 -5.10 -6.68
CA ILE A 67 -9.70 -6.50 -6.48
C ILE A 67 -8.83 -7.36 -7.39
N GLU A 68 -8.14 -8.31 -6.82
CA GLU A 68 -7.28 -9.26 -7.54
C GLU A 68 -7.08 -10.53 -6.71
N GLY A 69 -6.82 -11.66 -7.39
CA GLY A 69 -6.57 -12.95 -6.76
C GLY A 69 -7.67 -13.97 -7.01
N ASP A 70 -7.52 -15.12 -6.38
CA ASP A 70 -8.46 -16.23 -6.53
C ASP A 70 -9.86 -15.85 -6.01
N GLY A 71 -10.89 -16.11 -6.80
CA GLY A 71 -12.27 -15.75 -6.51
C GLY A 71 -12.69 -14.36 -6.99
N ALA A 72 -11.77 -13.50 -7.45
CA ALA A 72 -12.12 -12.22 -8.05
C ALA A 72 -12.98 -12.43 -9.30
N HIS A 73 -14.18 -11.87 -9.33
CA HIS A 73 -15.10 -11.99 -10.47
C HIS A 73 -15.87 -10.69 -10.69
N PHE A 74 -15.82 -10.15 -11.91
CA PHE A 74 -16.36 -8.84 -12.26
C PHE A 74 -17.87 -8.72 -11.95
N ASP A 75 -18.68 -9.71 -12.35
CA ASP A 75 -20.11 -9.66 -12.12
C ASP A 75 -20.49 -9.81 -10.65
N ALA A 76 -19.72 -10.58 -9.88
CA ALA A 76 -19.92 -10.69 -8.44
C ALA A 76 -19.69 -9.35 -7.74
N ALA A 77 -18.68 -8.57 -8.17
CA ALA A 77 -18.45 -7.24 -7.65
C ALA A 77 -19.55 -6.25 -8.04
N THR A 78 -20.03 -6.27 -9.28
CA THR A 78 -21.13 -5.40 -9.71
C THR A 78 -22.40 -5.69 -8.91
N ASN A 79 -22.72 -6.95 -8.67
CA ASN A 79 -23.87 -7.37 -7.87
C ASN A 79 -23.71 -6.95 -6.39
N LEU A 80 -22.52 -7.14 -5.80
CA LEU A 80 -22.23 -6.77 -4.41
C LEU A 80 -22.48 -5.28 -4.16
N TRP A 81 -22.15 -4.43 -5.12
CA TRP A 81 -22.19 -2.98 -4.99
C TRP A 81 -23.39 -2.32 -5.72
N ALA A 82 -24.33 -3.09 -6.27
CA ALA A 82 -25.45 -2.59 -7.07
C ALA A 82 -26.33 -1.52 -6.37
N GLY A 83 -26.39 -1.53 -5.02
CA GLY A 83 -27.12 -0.51 -4.26
C GLY A 83 -26.40 0.83 -4.08
N TYR A 84 -25.15 0.94 -4.55
CA TYR A 84 -24.31 2.12 -4.40
C TYR A 84 -24.09 2.85 -5.72
N HIS A 85 -23.87 4.17 -5.63
CA HIS A 85 -23.34 4.93 -6.77
C HIS A 85 -21.86 4.60 -6.93
N ALA A 86 -21.52 3.81 -7.94
CA ALA A 86 -20.20 3.26 -8.11
C ALA A 86 -19.85 3.05 -9.59
N ASN A 87 -18.57 2.84 -9.85
CA ASN A 87 -18.10 2.28 -11.11
C ASN A 87 -17.19 1.09 -10.81
N VAL A 88 -17.40 0.00 -11.55
CA VAL A 88 -16.52 -1.17 -11.56
C VAL A 88 -15.90 -1.26 -12.94
N HIS A 89 -14.58 -1.32 -13.02
CA HIS A 89 -13.88 -1.47 -14.31
C HIS A 89 -12.64 -2.37 -14.17
N THR A 90 -12.34 -3.11 -15.23
CA THR A 90 -11.11 -3.91 -15.29
C THR A 90 -9.88 -3.00 -15.37
N THR A 91 -8.77 -3.46 -14.82
CA THR A 91 -7.51 -2.71 -14.83
C THR A 91 -6.61 -3.18 -15.98
N HIS A 92 -5.57 -2.42 -16.31
CA HIS A 92 -4.64 -2.72 -17.40
C HIS A 92 -4.04 -4.13 -17.36
N SER A 93 -3.90 -4.71 -16.17
CA SER A 93 -3.32 -6.06 -15.99
C SER A 93 -4.38 -7.18 -15.97
N HIS A 94 -5.65 -6.86 -16.25
CA HIS A 94 -6.72 -7.84 -16.32
C HIS A 94 -6.52 -8.82 -17.47
N THR A 95 -6.81 -10.10 -17.22
CA THR A 95 -6.98 -11.14 -18.25
C THR A 95 -8.22 -11.97 -17.94
N PRO A 96 -8.78 -12.72 -18.91
CA PRO A 96 -9.91 -13.61 -18.65
C PRO A 96 -9.63 -14.69 -17.60
N GLU A 97 -8.37 -15.11 -17.46
CA GLU A 97 -7.92 -16.15 -16.53
C GLU A 97 -7.55 -15.58 -15.16
N ALA A 98 -7.20 -14.28 -15.10
CA ALA A 98 -6.80 -13.59 -13.89
C ALA A 98 -7.51 -12.24 -13.78
N HIS A 99 -8.71 -12.27 -13.20
CA HIS A 99 -9.55 -11.09 -13.07
C HIS A 99 -8.89 -10.04 -12.18
N ARG A 100 -8.78 -8.82 -12.69
CA ARG A 100 -8.26 -7.66 -11.97
C ARG A 100 -9.12 -6.45 -12.30
N TYR A 101 -9.76 -5.90 -11.29
CA TYR A 101 -10.65 -4.76 -11.48
C TYR A 101 -10.60 -3.81 -10.29
N ARG A 102 -11.14 -2.64 -10.51
CA ARG A 102 -11.28 -1.60 -9.50
C ARG A 102 -12.74 -1.26 -9.30
N VAL A 103 -13.14 -1.15 -8.03
CA VAL A 103 -14.40 -0.58 -7.63
C VAL A 103 -14.15 0.83 -7.12
N VAL A 104 -14.91 1.81 -7.63
CA VAL A 104 -14.90 3.20 -7.18
C VAL A 104 -16.25 3.52 -6.58
N LEU A 105 -16.34 3.66 -5.27
CA LEU A 105 -17.57 3.94 -4.52
C LEU A 105 -17.64 5.42 -4.17
N VAL A 106 -18.62 6.13 -4.70
CA VAL A 106 -18.85 7.55 -4.42
C VAL A 106 -19.38 7.71 -2.99
N THR A 107 -18.89 8.71 -2.27
CA THR A 107 -19.36 9.04 -0.92
C THR A 107 -20.30 10.24 -0.94
N ASP A 108 -21.22 10.30 0.03
CA ASP A 108 -22.24 11.39 0.16
C ASP A 108 -21.62 12.71 0.61
N ARG A 109 -20.45 12.67 1.24
CA ARG A 109 -19.64 13.83 1.62
C ARG A 109 -18.15 13.54 1.49
N PRO A 110 -17.29 14.58 1.43
CA PRO A 110 -15.85 14.40 1.53
C PRO A 110 -15.46 13.80 2.88
N MET A 111 -14.32 13.09 2.87
CA MET A 111 -13.72 12.45 4.05
C MET A 111 -12.33 13.04 4.31
N THR A 112 -11.95 13.10 5.57
CA THR A 112 -10.55 13.24 5.98
C THR A 112 -9.78 11.94 5.67
N ALA A 113 -8.44 11.98 5.71
CA ALA A 113 -7.63 10.77 5.54
C ALA A 113 -7.91 9.70 6.61
N ALA A 114 -8.22 10.11 7.84
CA ALA A 114 -8.57 9.20 8.94
C ALA A 114 -9.93 8.53 8.72
N GLU A 115 -10.95 9.29 8.32
CA GLU A 115 -12.26 8.74 7.96
C GLU A 115 -12.17 7.80 6.77
N TYR A 116 -11.42 8.17 5.72
CA TYR A 116 -11.18 7.32 4.56
C TYR A 116 -10.63 5.95 4.97
N ALA A 117 -9.62 5.92 5.84
CA ALA A 117 -9.02 4.66 6.30
C ALA A 117 -10.04 3.73 6.95
N ARG A 118 -10.99 4.28 7.73
CA ARG A 118 -12.08 3.55 8.37
C ARG A 118 -13.11 3.07 7.34
N VAL A 119 -13.61 3.97 6.50
CA VAL A 119 -14.64 3.67 5.48
C VAL A 119 -14.11 2.65 4.47
N ARG A 120 -12.85 2.79 4.03
CA ARG A 120 -12.23 1.83 3.14
C ARG A 120 -12.08 0.46 3.79
N ARG A 121 -11.73 0.39 5.09
CA ARG A 121 -11.62 -0.88 5.82
C ARG A 121 -12.96 -1.62 5.85
N TRP A 122 -14.06 -0.90 6.11
CA TRP A 122 -15.40 -1.45 6.03
C TRP A 122 -15.71 -2.00 4.64
N ALA A 123 -15.44 -1.20 3.60
CA ALA A 123 -15.69 -1.59 2.22
C ALA A 123 -14.82 -2.81 1.81
N ALA A 124 -13.55 -2.84 2.21
CA ALA A 124 -12.66 -3.97 1.95
C ALA A 124 -13.17 -5.25 2.62
N ARG A 125 -13.50 -5.22 3.92
CA ARG A 125 -14.06 -6.41 4.60
C ARG A 125 -15.35 -6.89 3.97
N ARG A 126 -16.23 -5.98 3.54
CA ARG A 126 -17.46 -6.36 2.84
C ARG A 126 -17.15 -7.08 1.53
N SER A 127 -16.15 -6.61 0.79
CA SER A 127 -15.69 -7.23 -0.46
C SER A 127 -15.04 -8.58 -0.20
N ASP A 128 -14.10 -8.65 0.74
CA ASP A 128 -13.38 -9.89 1.10
C ASP A 128 -14.33 -10.98 1.60
N ASN A 129 -15.30 -10.62 2.45
CA ASN A 129 -16.33 -11.54 2.96
C ASN A 129 -17.27 -12.06 1.87
N ALA A 130 -17.40 -11.32 0.76
CA ALA A 130 -18.14 -11.76 -0.42
C ALA A 130 -17.28 -12.52 -1.44
N GLY A 131 -16.08 -12.94 -1.06
CA GLY A 131 -15.16 -13.67 -1.93
C GLY A 131 -14.51 -12.80 -3.01
N GLN A 132 -14.50 -11.45 -2.82
CA GLN A 132 -13.88 -10.52 -3.75
C GLN A 132 -12.63 -9.91 -3.07
N PRO A 133 -11.46 -10.57 -3.15
CA PRO A 133 -10.29 -10.21 -2.35
C PRO A 133 -9.70 -8.86 -2.75
N THR A 134 -9.45 -8.00 -1.76
CA THR A 134 -8.91 -6.65 -1.97
C THR A 134 -7.40 -6.58 -1.77
N ASP A 135 -6.70 -5.78 -2.60
CA ASP A 135 -5.28 -5.50 -2.37
C ASP A 135 -5.09 -4.55 -1.17
N PRO A 136 -4.53 -5.02 -0.04
CA PRO A 136 -4.32 -4.18 1.13
C PRO A 136 -3.30 -3.05 0.87
N ARG A 137 -2.41 -3.22 -0.12
CA ARG A 137 -1.43 -2.19 -0.50
C ARG A 137 -2.07 -0.97 -1.16
N ALA A 138 -3.32 -1.10 -1.60
CA ALA A 138 -4.10 -0.02 -2.19
C ALA A 138 -4.87 0.84 -1.16
N ALA A 139 -4.53 0.73 0.14
CA ALA A 139 -5.28 1.38 1.23
C ALA A 139 -4.95 2.87 1.46
N ASP A 140 -3.90 3.39 0.85
CA ASP A 140 -3.43 4.76 1.05
C ASP A 140 -4.38 5.79 0.42
N PRO A 141 -4.91 6.79 1.18
CA PRO A 141 -5.78 7.83 0.64
C PRO A 141 -5.09 8.75 -0.38
N SER A 142 -3.76 8.78 -0.41
CA SER A 142 -2.97 9.49 -1.42
C SER A 142 -2.69 8.63 -2.67
N ARG A 143 -3.30 7.44 -2.77
CA ARG A 143 -3.06 6.52 -3.88
C ARG A 143 -3.41 7.16 -5.22
N LEU A 144 -2.44 7.17 -6.14
CA LEU A 144 -2.70 7.45 -7.55
C LEU A 144 -3.23 6.17 -8.22
N TRP A 145 -4.35 6.30 -8.90
CA TRP A 145 -4.89 5.28 -9.75
C TRP A 145 -4.66 5.62 -11.22
N PHE A 146 -4.33 4.64 -12.03
CA PHE A 146 -4.38 4.82 -13.46
C PHE A 146 -5.83 4.95 -13.91
N VAL A 147 -6.07 5.77 -14.94
CA VAL A 147 -7.37 5.75 -15.63
C VAL A 147 -7.62 4.34 -16.19
N PRO A 148 -8.88 3.93 -16.41
CA PRO A 148 -9.17 2.67 -17.05
C PRO A 148 -8.39 2.52 -18.34
N GLY A 149 -7.63 1.44 -18.47
CA GLY A 149 -6.79 1.20 -19.63
C GLY A 149 -6.59 -0.29 -19.90
N ALA A 150 -6.26 -0.61 -21.12
CA ALA A 150 -5.94 -1.96 -21.56
C ALA A 150 -4.82 -1.94 -22.60
N PRO A 151 -3.98 -2.97 -22.67
CA PRO A 151 -3.06 -3.12 -23.77
C PRO A 151 -3.82 -3.52 -25.04
N PRO A 152 -3.31 -3.22 -26.25
CA PRO A 152 -4.02 -3.44 -27.51
C PRO A 152 -4.58 -4.86 -27.67
N GLU A 153 -3.80 -5.87 -27.31
CA GLU A 153 -4.15 -7.29 -27.43
C GLU A 153 -5.25 -7.73 -26.45
N ARG A 154 -5.54 -6.94 -25.42
CA ARG A 154 -6.56 -7.23 -24.40
C ARG A 154 -7.66 -6.17 -24.33
N ALA A 155 -7.68 -5.20 -25.24
CA ALA A 155 -8.69 -4.15 -25.24
C ALA A 155 -10.12 -4.71 -25.38
N GLY A 156 -10.29 -5.83 -26.10
CA GLY A 156 -11.57 -6.53 -26.23
C GLY A 156 -12.08 -7.21 -24.95
N HIS A 157 -11.24 -7.39 -23.94
CA HIS A 157 -11.63 -7.95 -22.64
C HIS A 157 -11.88 -6.88 -21.58
N PHE A 158 -11.82 -5.62 -21.95
CA PHE A 158 -12.14 -4.53 -21.04
C PHE A 158 -13.64 -4.51 -20.72
N CYS A 159 -13.94 -4.48 -19.42
CA CYS A 159 -15.29 -4.33 -18.90
C CYS A 159 -15.38 -3.11 -17.99
N SER A 160 -16.48 -2.39 -18.08
CA SER A 160 -16.82 -1.31 -17.16
C SER A 160 -18.33 -1.27 -16.93
N SER A 161 -18.76 -1.11 -15.70
CA SER A 161 -20.15 -0.98 -15.30
C SER A 161 -20.31 0.22 -14.37
N THR A 162 -21.27 1.09 -14.69
CA THR A 162 -21.68 2.18 -13.79
C THR A 162 -22.94 1.76 -13.05
N LEU A 163 -22.88 1.83 -11.72
CA LEU A 163 -23.96 1.46 -10.82
C LEU A 163 -24.65 2.73 -10.33
N GLU A 164 -25.93 2.87 -10.65
CA GLU A 164 -26.73 4.07 -10.32
C GLU A 164 -27.48 3.91 -8.97
N GLY A 165 -26.73 3.60 -7.93
CA GLY A 165 -27.26 3.53 -6.57
C GLY A 165 -27.07 4.84 -5.79
N ARG A 166 -27.16 4.75 -4.47
CA ARG A 166 -26.94 5.90 -3.58
C ARG A 166 -25.44 6.08 -3.30
N PRO A 167 -24.95 7.31 -3.15
CA PRO A 167 -23.63 7.52 -2.55
C PRO A 167 -23.52 6.80 -1.21
N MET A 168 -22.32 6.30 -0.89
CA MET A 168 -22.06 5.66 0.40
C MET A 168 -22.16 6.68 1.51
N ASN A 169 -23.03 6.41 2.49
CA ASN A 169 -23.18 7.29 3.64
C ASN A 169 -22.01 7.10 4.60
N VAL A 170 -21.14 8.10 4.64
CA VAL A 170 -19.90 8.09 5.43
C VAL A 170 -20.19 7.94 6.91
N ASP A 171 -21.10 8.75 7.45
CA ASP A 171 -21.39 8.77 8.89
C ASP A 171 -21.96 7.44 9.37
N ARG A 172 -22.86 6.84 8.58
CA ARG A 172 -23.41 5.52 8.89
C ARG A 172 -22.31 4.44 8.90
N VAL A 173 -21.39 4.47 7.94
CA VAL A 173 -20.26 3.50 7.91
C VAL A 173 -19.37 3.70 9.14
N LEU A 174 -19.09 4.94 9.53
CA LEU A 174 -18.28 5.26 10.69
C LEU A 174 -18.88 4.77 12.01
N THR A 175 -20.21 4.57 12.11
CA THR A 175 -20.82 3.95 13.31
C THR A 175 -20.46 2.47 13.45
N PHE A 176 -20.22 1.76 12.33
CA PHE A 176 -19.82 0.35 12.33
C PHE A 176 -18.29 0.15 12.39
N GLU A 177 -17.53 1.21 12.14
CA GLU A 177 -16.06 1.22 12.16
C GLU A 177 -15.60 2.21 13.23
N PRO A 178 -15.59 1.81 14.50
CA PRO A 178 -15.10 2.68 15.56
C PRO A 178 -13.67 3.12 15.24
N GLU A 179 -13.30 4.28 15.71
CA GLU A 179 -11.93 4.73 15.65
C GLU A 179 -11.06 3.63 16.28
N THR A 180 -10.28 2.95 15.46
CA THR A 180 -9.21 2.16 16.04
C THR A 180 -8.33 3.19 16.71
N VAL A 181 -8.42 3.27 18.05
CA VAL A 181 -7.35 3.88 18.83
C VAL A 181 -6.09 3.26 18.24
N ALA A 182 -5.29 4.10 17.56
CA ALA A 182 -3.99 3.63 17.08
C ALA A 182 -3.40 2.86 18.25
N PRO A 183 -2.94 1.60 18.06
CA PRO A 183 -2.30 0.91 19.16
C PRO A 183 -1.34 1.94 19.76
N PRO A 184 -1.35 2.12 21.08
CA PRO A 184 -0.53 3.16 21.72
C PRO A 184 0.82 3.09 21.03
N PRO A 185 1.42 4.23 20.61
CA PRO A 185 2.66 4.21 19.83
C PRO A 185 3.54 3.19 20.50
N CYS A 186 3.94 2.17 19.74
CA CYS A 186 4.68 1.02 20.27
C CYS A 186 5.69 1.63 21.22
N PRO A 187 5.67 1.31 22.53
CA PRO A 187 6.45 2.06 23.50
C PRO A 187 7.83 2.19 22.90
N VAL A 188 8.32 3.43 22.75
CA VAL A 188 9.68 3.67 22.31
C VAL A 188 10.49 3.02 23.40
N LEU A 189 10.84 1.74 23.18
CA LEU A 189 11.65 1.00 24.11
C LEU A 189 12.92 1.82 24.26
N PRO A 190 13.29 2.25 25.47
CA PRO A 190 14.49 3.03 25.67
C PRO A 190 15.62 2.23 25.01
N ILE A 191 16.24 2.83 23.96
CA ILE A 191 17.37 2.25 23.26
C ILE A 191 18.49 2.22 24.28
N ARG A 192 18.58 1.11 25.05
CA ARG A 192 19.75 0.88 25.90
C ARG A 192 20.93 0.63 24.97
N PRO A 193 22.07 1.28 25.23
CA PRO A 193 23.31 0.92 24.57
C PRO A 193 23.50 -0.60 24.71
N PRO A 194 23.75 -1.33 23.62
CA PRO A 194 23.91 -2.78 23.72
C PRO A 194 25.13 -3.12 24.55
N GLU A 195 24.99 -4.11 25.41
CA GLU A 195 26.14 -4.73 26.06
C GLU A 195 27.06 -5.36 24.99
N ALA A 196 28.39 -5.30 25.17
CA ALA A 196 29.36 -5.79 24.20
C ALA A 196 29.04 -7.22 23.71
N SER A 197 28.58 -8.09 24.60
CA SER A 197 28.16 -9.46 24.30
C SER A 197 27.01 -9.58 23.29
N VAL A 198 26.08 -8.61 23.31
CA VAL A 198 24.93 -8.58 22.36
C VAL A 198 25.39 -8.17 20.96
N VAL A 199 26.29 -7.19 20.89
CA VAL A 199 26.86 -6.73 19.60
C VAL A 199 27.69 -7.85 18.96
N ASP A 200 28.50 -8.56 19.74
CA ASP A 200 29.31 -9.66 19.22
C ASP A 200 28.46 -10.82 18.71
N ARG A 201 27.37 -11.15 19.40
CA ARG A 201 26.39 -12.14 18.93
C ARG A 201 25.68 -11.69 17.66
N ALA A 202 25.30 -10.43 17.57
CA ALA A 202 24.68 -9.87 16.37
C ALA A 202 25.64 -9.86 15.18
N ARG A 203 26.95 -9.58 15.40
CA ARG A 203 27.99 -9.66 14.40
C ARG A 203 28.17 -11.09 13.89
N ALA A 204 28.27 -12.07 14.80
CA ALA A 204 28.33 -13.49 14.45
C ALA A 204 27.09 -13.94 13.65
N TYR A 205 25.90 -13.42 14.00
CA TYR A 205 24.68 -13.66 13.26
C TYR A 205 24.74 -13.10 11.82
N CYS A 206 25.26 -11.87 11.65
CA CYS A 206 25.45 -11.28 10.31
C CYS A 206 26.44 -12.08 9.47
N ALA A 207 27.50 -12.62 10.06
CA ALA A 207 28.55 -13.37 9.34
C ALA A 207 28.01 -14.63 8.65
N VAL A 208 26.96 -15.26 9.22
CA VAL A 208 26.34 -16.46 8.65
C VAL A 208 25.03 -16.17 7.88
N TYR A 209 24.63 -14.89 7.81
CA TYR A 209 23.39 -14.51 7.13
C TYR A 209 23.61 -14.48 5.61
N PRO A 210 22.67 -15.02 4.80
CA PRO A 210 22.82 -15.05 3.35
C PRO A 210 23.05 -13.67 2.75
N PRO A 211 23.96 -13.50 1.78
CA PRO A 211 24.17 -12.23 1.10
C PRO A 211 22.96 -11.84 0.25
N ALA A 212 22.75 -10.55 0.06
CA ALA A 212 21.76 -10.05 -0.89
C ALA A 212 22.35 -10.07 -2.30
N ILE A 213 21.65 -10.75 -3.22
CA ILE A 213 22.05 -10.85 -4.63
C ILE A 213 20.99 -10.14 -5.48
N SER A 214 21.44 -9.30 -6.41
CA SER A 214 20.54 -8.61 -7.34
C SER A 214 19.78 -9.62 -8.20
N GLY A 215 18.46 -9.42 -8.33
CA GLY A 215 17.58 -10.36 -9.05
C GLY A 215 17.09 -11.56 -8.23
N ALA A 216 17.66 -11.82 -7.02
CA ALA A 216 17.32 -12.95 -6.15
C ALA A 216 16.77 -12.47 -4.78
N HIS A 217 15.72 -11.65 -4.77
CA HIS A 217 15.07 -11.14 -3.55
C HIS A 217 15.99 -10.38 -2.57
N GLY A 218 17.09 -9.78 -3.06
CA GLY A 218 18.07 -9.06 -2.24
C GLY A 218 17.46 -7.98 -1.36
N HIS A 219 16.40 -7.30 -1.83
CA HIS A 219 15.65 -6.30 -1.06
C HIS A 219 15.04 -6.91 0.21
N ASP A 220 14.39 -8.06 0.11
CA ASP A 220 13.76 -8.75 1.22
C ASP A 220 14.78 -9.31 2.20
N THR A 221 15.88 -9.83 1.70
CA THR A 221 16.99 -10.33 2.52
C THR A 221 17.56 -9.22 3.40
N THR A 222 17.82 -8.04 2.81
CA THR A 222 18.39 -6.90 3.54
C THR A 222 17.43 -6.33 4.58
N ILE A 223 16.14 -6.16 4.26
CA ILE A 223 15.16 -5.63 5.22
C ILE A 223 14.90 -6.62 6.37
N LYS A 224 14.92 -7.93 6.09
CA LYS A 224 14.80 -8.97 7.12
C LYS A 224 16.00 -8.94 8.07
N LEU A 225 17.22 -8.80 7.56
CA LEU A 225 18.40 -8.68 8.41
C LEU A 225 18.35 -7.40 9.25
N ALA A 226 18.03 -6.25 8.65
CA ALA A 226 17.85 -4.99 9.38
C ALA A 226 16.83 -5.12 10.51
N SER A 227 15.68 -5.76 10.26
CA SER A 227 14.66 -6.02 11.30
C SER A 227 15.17 -6.92 12.42
N LYS A 228 15.98 -7.94 12.11
CA LYS A 228 16.59 -8.80 13.14
C LYS A 228 17.57 -8.03 14.02
N LEU A 229 18.34 -7.10 13.45
CA LEU A 229 19.28 -6.28 14.20
C LEU A 229 18.56 -5.31 15.15
N VAL A 230 17.58 -4.54 14.65
CA VAL A 230 16.92 -3.50 15.45
C VAL A 230 15.82 -4.04 16.36
N ILE A 231 15.07 -5.06 15.94
CA ILE A 231 13.97 -5.64 16.71
C ILE A 231 14.42 -6.90 17.46
N GLY A 232 15.10 -7.82 16.78
CA GLY A 232 15.52 -9.09 17.37
C GLY A 232 16.61 -8.93 18.43
N PHE A 233 17.68 -8.19 18.13
CA PHE A 233 18.78 -7.91 19.05
C PHE A 233 18.61 -6.62 19.86
N LEU A 234 17.60 -5.78 19.55
CA LEU A 234 17.38 -4.46 20.16
C LEU A 234 18.58 -3.53 20.03
N LEU A 235 19.24 -3.53 18.88
CA LEU A 235 20.34 -2.62 18.60
C LEU A 235 19.82 -1.23 18.21
N ASP A 236 20.54 -0.19 18.60
CA ASP A 236 20.29 1.17 18.13
C ASP A 236 20.59 1.33 16.62
N GLU A 237 20.10 2.43 16.02
CA GLU A 237 20.24 2.69 14.58
C GLU A 237 21.72 2.68 14.14
N ALA A 238 22.60 3.28 14.93
CA ALA A 238 24.02 3.42 14.58
C ALA A 238 24.74 2.06 14.60
N THR A 239 24.53 1.27 15.65
CA THR A 239 25.11 -0.08 15.80
C THR A 239 24.55 -1.05 14.76
N ALA A 240 23.24 -1.03 14.51
CA ALA A 240 22.63 -1.87 13.48
C ALA A 240 23.15 -1.51 12.08
N LEU A 241 23.31 -0.21 11.79
CA LEU A 241 23.87 0.24 10.51
C LEU A 241 25.34 -0.15 10.34
N MET A 242 26.13 -0.09 11.40
CA MET A 242 27.53 -0.54 11.38
C MET A 242 27.64 -2.02 11.00
N LEU A 243 26.88 -2.89 11.66
CA LEU A 243 26.87 -4.33 11.36
C LEU A 243 26.31 -4.63 9.96
N LEU A 244 25.32 -3.87 9.53
CA LEU A 244 24.74 -4.02 8.19
C LEU A 244 25.75 -3.63 7.09
N ARG A 245 26.62 -2.64 7.34
CA ARG A 245 27.73 -2.26 6.45
C ARG A 245 28.80 -3.35 6.37
N GLU A 246 29.14 -3.96 7.50
CA GLU A 246 30.08 -5.10 7.53
C GLU A 246 29.54 -6.26 6.67
N TRP A 247 28.27 -6.62 6.87
CA TRP A 247 27.62 -7.67 6.07
C TRP A 247 27.47 -7.31 4.58
N ASN A 248 27.27 -6.03 4.25
CA ASN A 248 27.09 -5.56 2.89
C ASN A 248 28.30 -5.87 1.97
N ALA A 249 29.48 -6.05 2.51
CA ALA A 249 30.67 -6.46 1.77
C ALA A 249 30.51 -7.84 1.09
N THR A 250 29.56 -8.66 1.58
CA THR A 250 29.25 -9.98 1.00
C THR A 250 28.17 -9.93 -0.09
N CYS A 251 27.49 -8.77 -0.27
CA CYS A 251 26.39 -8.61 -1.22
C CYS A 251 26.88 -8.34 -2.64
N ALA A 252 26.09 -8.76 -3.64
CA ALA A 252 26.42 -8.59 -5.04
C ALA A 252 25.26 -8.02 -5.87
N PRO A 253 25.36 -6.74 -6.35
CA PRO A 253 26.35 -5.73 -5.93
C PRO A 253 26.09 -5.23 -4.50
N PRO A 254 27.10 -4.65 -3.82
CA PRO A 254 26.89 -4.02 -2.52
C PRO A 254 25.91 -2.86 -2.59
N TRP A 255 25.07 -2.71 -1.56
CA TRP A 255 24.13 -1.62 -1.41
C TRP A 255 24.85 -0.29 -1.15
N LYS A 256 24.29 0.82 -1.62
CA LYS A 256 24.75 2.16 -1.27
C LYS A 256 24.39 2.49 0.19
N ASP A 257 25.20 3.32 0.85
CA ASP A 257 25.03 3.65 2.28
C ASP A 257 23.64 4.24 2.61
N TRP A 258 23.11 5.09 1.76
CA TRP A 258 21.77 5.65 1.94
C TRP A 258 20.65 4.61 1.86
N GLU A 259 20.84 3.55 1.08
CA GLU A 259 19.89 2.43 0.98
C GLU A 259 19.89 1.61 2.28
N LEU A 260 21.09 1.33 2.84
CA LEU A 260 21.21 0.65 4.13
C LEU A 260 20.57 1.45 5.26
N LYS A 261 20.82 2.77 5.32
CA LYS A 261 20.15 3.68 6.26
C LYS A 261 18.64 3.63 6.12
N HIS A 262 18.14 3.65 4.89
CA HIS A 262 16.70 3.53 4.63
C HIS A 262 16.14 2.20 5.14
N LYS A 263 16.86 1.08 4.98
CA LYS A 263 16.42 -0.24 5.48
C LYS A 263 16.34 -0.28 7.00
N VAL A 264 17.34 0.22 7.70
CA VAL A 264 17.35 0.28 9.17
C VAL A 264 16.18 1.13 9.68
N ARG A 265 15.98 2.33 9.12
CA ARG A 265 14.87 3.22 9.49
C ARG A 265 13.50 2.64 9.16
N SER A 266 13.39 1.93 8.05
CA SER A 266 12.16 1.23 7.69
C SER A 266 11.84 0.11 8.67
N ALA A 267 12.84 -0.64 9.12
CA ALA A 267 12.69 -1.69 10.12
C ALA A 267 12.27 -1.13 11.50
N LEU A 268 12.78 0.04 11.89
CA LEU A 268 12.38 0.74 13.12
C LEU A 268 10.93 1.27 13.05
N LYS A 269 10.51 1.76 11.88
CA LYS A 269 9.14 2.29 11.69
C LYS A 269 8.06 1.21 11.62
N THR A 270 8.42 0.02 11.14
CA THR A 270 7.48 -1.09 10.97
C THR A 270 8.07 -2.34 11.62
N PRO A 271 8.03 -2.42 12.97
CA PRO A 271 8.58 -3.56 13.70
C PRO A 271 7.86 -4.86 13.30
N ARG A 272 8.65 -5.89 13.00
CA ARG A 272 8.16 -7.24 12.67
C ARG A 272 8.73 -8.25 13.65
N GLY A 273 7.87 -8.90 14.44
CA GLY A 273 8.24 -9.89 15.46
C GLY A 273 8.32 -9.30 16.87
N GLU A 274 8.52 -10.17 17.88
CA GLU A 274 8.66 -9.77 19.27
C GLU A 274 10.00 -9.06 19.49
N PRO A 275 10.01 -7.87 20.15
CA PRO A 275 11.25 -7.19 20.50
C PRO A 275 12.13 -8.06 21.40
N GLY A 276 13.43 -8.16 21.11
CA GLY A 276 14.39 -8.88 21.94
C GLY A 276 14.44 -10.39 21.73
N PHE A 277 13.69 -10.97 20.80
CA PHE A 277 13.62 -12.42 20.60
C PHE A 277 14.98 -13.10 20.27
N LEU A 278 15.97 -12.34 19.80
CA LEU A 278 17.36 -12.79 19.61
C LEU A 278 18.29 -12.36 20.74
N ARG A 279 17.89 -11.37 21.54
CA ARG A 279 18.67 -10.87 22.68
C ARG A 279 18.62 -11.82 23.88
N ASP A 280 17.42 -12.35 24.19
CA ASP A 280 17.14 -13.10 25.43
C ASP A 280 17.15 -14.63 25.20
N ARG A 281 17.83 -15.13 24.17
CA ARG A 281 17.83 -16.56 23.80
C ARG A 281 18.41 -17.50 24.85
N GLU A 282 19.15 -16.98 25.84
CA GLU A 282 19.69 -17.77 26.93
C GLU A 282 18.68 -18.18 28.02
N ARG A 283 17.47 -17.55 28.05
CA ARG A 283 16.45 -17.85 29.08
C ARG A 283 15.50 -18.99 28.73
N ARG A 284 15.62 -19.63 27.57
CA ARG A 284 14.70 -20.70 27.13
C ARG A 284 15.26 -22.11 27.21
N HIS A 285 16.40 -22.31 27.85
CA HIS A 285 17.00 -23.64 28.13
C HIS A 285 17.37 -23.75 29.60
N GLY A 286 16.43 -23.41 30.47
CA GLY A 286 16.47 -23.70 31.88
C GLY A 286 15.13 -24.31 32.31
#